data_1b505fc25772729fdb3c512d54233258
#
_entry.id   1b505fc25772729fdb3c512d54233258
#
_cell.length_a   1.000
_cell.length_b   1.000
_cell.length_c   1.000
_cell.angle_alpha   90.00
_cell.angle_beta   90.00
_cell.angle_gamma   90.00
#
_symmetry.space_group_name_H-M   'P 1'
#
loop_
_entity.id
_entity.type
_entity.pdbx_description
1 polymer ?
#
loop_
_entity_poly.entity_id
_entity_poly.type
_entity_poly.pdbx_seq_one_letter_code
_entity_poly.pdbx_strand_id
1 'polypeptide(L)'
;IVAKNGNNAVIDNYSSGTHTTTIINNGTTTYISHEKEEYYIYNNINIEANIVESWMEDVINREYTAGEEKIRGKKYYYEEYQGSTMFCDSNSLNEDESQIKTRFYFDNENNLVYIKTIFSQTQEELLKIEISENIDNTLFEIPEGYIEISID
;
A
#
# COMPACT_ATOMS: atom_id res chain seq x y z
N ILE A 1 1.52 3.15 -5.59
CA ILE A 1 2.95 2.74 -5.66
C ILE A 1 3.48 2.67 -4.24
N VAL A 2 4.26 1.64 -3.95
CA VAL A 2 5.06 1.57 -2.71
C VAL A 2 6.50 1.38 -3.15
N ALA A 3 7.40 2.26 -2.69
CA ALA A 3 8.83 2.16 -2.95
C ALA A 3 9.62 2.33 -1.64
N LYS A 4 10.75 1.64 -1.53
CA LYS A 4 11.63 1.68 -0.36
C LYS A 4 13.08 1.75 -0.78
N ASN A 5 13.86 2.62 -0.14
CA ASN A 5 15.29 2.76 -0.34
C ASN A 5 15.98 2.96 1.02
N GLY A 6 16.55 1.90 1.57
CA GLY A 6 17.12 1.90 2.92
C GLY A 6 16.05 2.21 3.97
N ASN A 7 16.25 3.29 4.74
CA ASN A 7 15.30 3.74 5.77
C ASN A 7 14.23 4.71 5.25
N ASN A 8 14.20 4.93 3.93
CA ASN A 8 13.20 5.78 3.30
C ASN A 8 12.14 4.92 2.63
N ALA A 9 10.88 5.32 2.75
CA ALA A 9 9.79 4.68 2.04
C ALA A 9 8.84 5.74 1.47
N VAL A 10 8.16 5.42 0.39
CA VAL A 10 7.08 6.22 -0.18
C VAL A 10 5.88 5.33 -0.46
N ILE A 11 4.72 5.83 -0.12
CA ILE A 11 3.42 5.23 -0.45
C ILE A 11 2.66 6.25 -1.27
N ASP A 12 2.45 5.94 -2.53
CA ASP A 12 1.68 6.77 -3.47
C ASP A 12 0.37 6.05 -3.77
N ASN A 13 -0.74 6.68 -3.37
CA ASN A 13 -2.07 6.07 -3.38
C ASN A 13 -3.06 6.88 -4.20
N TYR A 14 -3.78 6.18 -5.08
CA TYR A 14 -4.94 6.67 -5.81
C TYR A 14 -6.17 5.92 -5.36
N SER A 15 -7.07 6.57 -4.64
CA SER A 15 -8.31 5.96 -4.18
C SER A 15 -9.48 6.92 -4.30
N SER A 16 -10.58 6.46 -4.87
CA SER A 16 -11.85 7.20 -4.96
C SER A 16 -11.73 8.62 -5.56
N GLY A 17 -10.77 8.82 -6.48
CA GLY A 17 -10.51 10.12 -7.10
C GLY A 17 -9.59 11.04 -6.30
N THR A 18 -9.02 10.55 -5.20
CA THR A 18 -8.04 11.26 -4.39
C THR A 18 -6.64 10.69 -4.63
N HIS A 19 -5.66 11.57 -4.86
CA HIS A 19 -4.26 11.22 -4.98
C HIS A 19 -3.46 11.73 -3.79
N THR A 20 -2.84 10.82 -3.05
CA THR A 20 -2.03 11.15 -1.86
C THR A 20 -0.70 10.44 -1.90
N THR A 21 0.35 11.10 -1.42
CA THR A 21 1.67 10.49 -1.24
C THR A 21 2.12 10.65 0.20
N THR A 22 2.58 9.56 0.80
CA THR A 22 3.23 9.57 2.11
C THR A 22 4.71 9.26 1.92
N ILE A 23 5.59 10.18 2.32
CA ILE A 23 7.04 9.99 2.29
C ILE A 23 7.53 9.80 3.72
N ILE A 24 8.24 8.71 3.98
CA ILE A 24 8.90 8.42 5.26
C ILE A 24 10.39 8.56 5.03
N ASN A 25 11.03 9.47 5.76
CA ASN A 25 12.46 9.75 5.62
C ASN A 25 13.09 10.01 6.99
N ASN A 26 13.93 9.08 7.46
CA ASN A 26 14.73 9.23 8.70
C ASN A 26 13.90 9.72 9.92
N GLY A 27 12.72 9.15 10.16
CA GLY A 27 11.86 9.50 11.30
C GLY A 27 10.98 10.73 11.08
N THR A 28 10.99 11.29 9.87
CA THR A 28 10.05 12.34 9.44
C THR A 28 9.06 11.71 8.48
N THR A 29 7.78 12.00 8.66
CA THR A 29 6.72 11.60 7.74
C THR A 29 6.13 12.84 7.08
N THR A 30 6.16 12.88 5.75
CA THR A 30 5.52 13.92 4.95
C THR A 30 4.29 13.33 4.28
N TYR A 31 3.14 13.92 4.51
CA TYR A 31 1.90 13.59 3.82
C TYR A 31 1.60 14.66 2.77
N ILE A 32 1.33 14.26 1.53
CA ILE A 32 1.09 15.14 0.39
C ILE A 32 -0.32 14.90 -0.13
N SER A 33 -1.10 15.98 -0.29
CA SER A 33 -2.39 16.00 -0.99
C SER A 33 -2.21 16.64 -2.37
N HIS A 34 -2.30 15.86 -3.43
CA HIS A 34 -2.06 16.36 -4.79
C HIS A 34 -3.20 17.23 -5.32
N GLU A 35 -4.45 16.98 -4.90
CA GLU A 35 -5.60 17.81 -5.29
C GLU A 35 -5.55 19.20 -4.72
N LYS A 36 -4.91 19.36 -3.53
CA LYS A 36 -4.79 20.65 -2.85
C LYS A 36 -3.45 21.33 -3.10
N GLU A 37 -2.48 20.60 -3.67
CA GLU A 37 -1.10 21.03 -3.81
C GLU A 37 -0.49 21.44 -2.44
N GLU A 38 -0.83 20.67 -1.39
CA GLU A 38 -0.44 20.92 0.00
C GLU A 38 0.30 19.69 0.57
N TYR A 39 1.17 19.94 1.57
CA TYR A 39 1.79 18.88 2.33
C TYR A 39 1.90 19.23 3.82
N TYR A 40 2.01 18.18 4.67
CA TYR A 40 2.15 18.25 6.11
C TYR A 40 3.39 17.47 6.52
N ILE A 41 4.20 18.02 7.44
CA ILE A 41 5.36 17.32 7.99
C ILE A 41 5.07 16.93 9.44
N TYR A 42 5.16 15.64 9.71
CA TYR A 42 5.06 15.09 11.06
C TYR A 42 6.47 14.73 11.54
N ASN A 43 6.93 15.43 12.58
CA ASN A 43 8.17 15.10 13.26
C ASN A 43 7.87 14.14 14.43
N ASN A 44 8.69 13.09 14.61
CA ASN A 44 8.60 12.11 15.70
C ASN A 44 7.43 11.10 15.65
N ILE A 45 6.80 10.89 14.52
CA ILE A 45 6.01 9.68 14.36
C ILE A 45 7.01 8.57 14.03
N ASN A 46 7.15 7.61 14.94
CA ASN A 46 8.00 6.43 14.77
C ASN A 46 7.29 5.46 13.81
N ILE A 47 6.94 5.95 12.61
CA ILE A 47 6.51 5.09 11.51
C ILE A 47 7.81 4.53 10.96
N GLU A 48 8.12 3.32 11.38
CA GLU A 48 9.25 2.61 10.82
C GLU A 48 9.02 2.43 9.31
N ALA A 49 10.06 2.67 8.52
CA ALA A 49 10.04 2.39 7.06
C ALA A 49 9.89 0.89 6.73
N ASN A 50 9.55 0.09 7.73
CA ASN A 50 9.30 -1.34 7.67
C ASN A 50 7.84 -1.68 7.36
N ILE A 51 7.11 -0.76 6.73
CA ILE A 51 5.68 -0.95 6.40
C ILE A 51 5.47 -2.24 5.61
N VAL A 52 6.30 -2.51 4.61
CA VAL A 52 6.15 -3.73 3.78
C VAL A 52 6.51 -4.97 4.60
N GLU A 53 7.56 -4.92 5.40
CA GLU A 53 7.97 -6.02 6.26
C GLU A 53 6.93 -6.30 7.34
N SER A 54 6.34 -5.28 7.98
CA SER A 54 5.30 -5.47 8.99
C SER A 54 4.04 -6.10 8.39
N TRP A 55 3.69 -5.77 7.16
CA TRP A 55 2.59 -6.44 6.46
C TRP A 55 2.89 -7.91 6.17
N MET A 56 4.12 -8.22 5.77
CA MET A 56 4.56 -9.59 5.54
C MET A 56 4.60 -10.40 6.83
N GLU A 57 5.08 -9.83 7.94
CA GLU A 57 5.12 -10.50 9.24
C GLU A 57 3.73 -10.88 9.77
N ASP A 58 2.75 -10.00 9.57
CA ASP A 58 1.35 -10.28 9.94
C ASP A 58 0.75 -11.45 9.16
N VAL A 59 1.23 -11.73 7.96
CA VAL A 59 0.67 -12.76 7.06
C VAL A 59 1.43 -14.07 7.12
N ILE A 60 2.76 -14.07 7.32
CA ILE A 60 3.64 -15.25 7.28
C ILE A 60 3.18 -16.39 8.20
N ASN A 61 2.52 -16.08 9.32
CA ASN A 61 2.07 -17.06 10.31
C ASN A 61 0.59 -17.43 10.21
N ARG A 62 -0.13 -16.95 9.19
CA ARG A 62 -1.57 -17.25 9.00
C ARG A 62 -1.77 -18.41 8.06
N GLU A 63 -2.82 -19.18 8.31
CA GLU A 63 -3.29 -20.17 7.33
C GLU A 63 -3.84 -19.46 6.09
N TYR A 64 -3.53 -19.99 4.91
CA TYR A 64 -4.01 -19.48 3.65
C TYR A 64 -4.60 -20.57 2.77
N THR A 65 -5.44 -20.16 1.82
CA THR A 65 -5.89 -21.02 0.72
C THR A 65 -5.20 -20.59 -0.57
N ALA A 66 -4.72 -21.57 -1.33
CA ALA A 66 -4.04 -21.33 -2.59
C ALA A 66 -4.97 -21.51 -3.79
N GLY A 67 -4.74 -20.75 -4.85
CA GLY A 67 -5.50 -20.87 -6.08
C GLY A 67 -4.85 -20.16 -7.26
N GLU A 68 -5.60 -20.10 -8.35
CA GLU A 68 -5.17 -19.46 -9.59
C GLU A 68 -6.31 -18.60 -10.13
N GLU A 69 -5.99 -17.40 -10.58
CA GLU A 69 -6.95 -16.47 -11.17
C GLU A 69 -6.35 -15.77 -12.40
N LYS A 70 -7.22 -15.37 -13.34
CA LYS A 70 -6.81 -14.56 -14.48
C LYS A 70 -7.06 -13.10 -14.19
N ILE A 71 -6.00 -12.29 -14.21
CA ILE A 71 -6.06 -10.82 -14.14
C ILE A 71 -5.63 -10.27 -15.50
N ARG A 72 -6.49 -9.49 -16.13
CA ARG A 72 -6.24 -8.88 -17.46
C ARG A 72 -5.78 -9.91 -18.51
N GLY A 73 -6.36 -11.13 -18.48
CA GLY A 73 -6.06 -12.20 -19.43
C GLY A 73 -4.81 -13.04 -19.13
N LYS A 74 -3.97 -12.66 -18.19
CA LYS A 74 -2.81 -13.44 -17.72
C LYS A 74 -3.16 -14.20 -16.44
N LYS A 75 -2.71 -15.46 -16.35
CA LYS A 75 -2.93 -16.35 -15.21
C LYS A 75 -1.88 -16.08 -14.13
N TYR A 76 -2.31 -16.00 -12.88
CA TYR A 76 -1.47 -15.82 -11.71
C TYR A 76 -1.83 -16.86 -10.65
N TYR A 77 -0.85 -17.32 -9.89
CA TYR A 77 -1.03 -18.03 -8.65
C TYR A 77 -1.35 -17.03 -7.53
N TYR A 78 -2.21 -17.40 -6.57
CA TYR A 78 -2.45 -16.57 -5.41
C TYR A 78 -2.50 -17.35 -4.09
N GLU A 79 -2.23 -16.65 -3.01
CA GLU A 79 -2.48 -17.04 -1.63
C GLU A 79 -3.57 -16.13 -1.07
N GLU A 80 -4.66 -16.71 -0.54
CA GLU A 80 -5.78 -15.99 0.06
C GLU A 80 -5.75 -16.13 1.57
N TYR A 81 -5.76 -15.04 2.26
CA TYR A 81 -5.78 -14.92 3.71
C TYR A 81 -7.11 -14.31 4.17
N GLN A 82 -7.61 -14.78 5.34
CA GLN A 82 -8.79 -14.21 5.98
C GLN A 82 -8.41 -12.94 6.75
N GLY A 83 -9.20 -11.88 6.61
CA GLY A 83 -9.00 -10.58 7.25
C GLY A 83 -8.44 -9.51 6.32
N SER A 84 -8.50 -8.26 6.76
CA SER A 84 -7.88 -7.14 6.05
C SER A 84 -6.39 -7.09 6.32
N THR A 85 -5.64 -6.66 5.32
CA THR A 85 -4.31 -6.10 5.52
C THR A 85 -4.44 -4.60 5.72
N MET A 86 -3.43 -3.94 6.29
CA MET A 86 -3.44 -2.49 6.56
C MET A 86 -3.59 -1.58 5.33
N PHE A 87 -3.81 -2.14 4.14
CA PHE A 87 -4.11 -1.37 2.92
C PHE A 87 -5.54 -0.81 2.88
N CYS A 88 -6.40 -1.21 3.82
CA CYS A 88 -7.77 -0.74 3.90
C CYS A 88 -7.86 0.38 4.92
N ASP A 89 -8.34 1.53 4.48
CA ASP A 89 -8.66 2.64 5.37
C ASP A 89 -9.77 2.18 6.31
N SER A 90 -9.40 1.88 7.57
CA SER A 90 -10.29 1.30 8.59
C SER A 90 -11.50 2.20 8.92
N ASN A 91 -11.51 3.44 8.44
CA ASN A 91 -12.61 4.39 8.64
C ASN A 91 -13.83 4.11 7.75
N SER A 92 -13.73 3.23 6.75
CA SER A 92 -14.84 2.91 5.84
C SER A 92 -15.54 1.59 6.17
N LEU A 93 -15.07 0.82 7.14
CA LEU A 93 -15.55 -0.53 7.38
C LEU A 93 -16.52 -0.59 8.57
N ASN A 94 -17.82 -0.45 8.27
CA ASN A 94 -18.91 -0.95 9.13
C ASN A 94 -19.16 -2.46 8.91
N GLU A 95 -18.24 -3.16 8.23
CA GLU A 95 -18.40 -4.57 7.90
C GLU A 95 -17.61 -5.45 8.88
N ASP A 96 -18.15 -6.64 9.13
CA ASP A 96 -17.52 -7.65 9.96
C ASP A 96 -16.18 -8.05 9.34
N GLU A 97 -15.07 -7.70 9.98
CA GLU A 97 -13.70 -8.00 9.51
C GLU A 97 -13.49 -9.48 9.16
N SER A 98 -14.32 -10.36 9.73
CA SER A 98 -14.31 -11.80 9.44
C SER A 98 -14.68 -12.14 7.98
N GLN A 99 -15.29 -11.22 7.25
CA GLN A 99 -15.70 -11.43 5.85
C GLN A 99 -14.67 -10.90 4.84
N ILE A 100 -13.73 -10.07 5.29
CA ILE A 100 -12.70 -9.52 4.42
C ILE A 100 -11.67 -10.58 4.09
N LYS A 101 -11.23 -10.62 2.83
CA LYS A 101 -10.17 -11.51 2.35
C LYS A 101 -9.13 -10.73 1.60
N THR A 102 -7.88 -11.13 1.75
CA THR A 102 -6.76 -10.56 0.98
C THR A 102 -6.07 -11.65 0.18
N ARG A 103 -5.88 -11.40 -1.12
CA ARG A 103 -5.12 -12.27 -2.03
C ARG A 103 -3.83 -11.60 -2.45
N PHE A 104 -2.74 -12.32 -2.30
CA PHE A 104 -1.43 -11.97 -2.84
C PHE A 104 -1.19 -12.78 -4.10
N TYR A 105 -0.96 -12.11 -5.24
CA TYR A 105 -0.75 -12.76 -6.53
C TYR A 105 0.71 -12.74 -6.92
N PHE A 106 1.19 -13.88 -7.35
CA PHE A 106 2.58 -14.10 -7.73
C PHE A 106 2.69 -14.42 -9.22
N ASP A 107 3.76 -13.97 -9.84
CA ASP A 107 4.12 -14.36 -11.19
C ASP A 107 4.83 -15.73 -11.22
N ASN A 108 5.28 -16.17 -12.41
CA ASN A 108 5.95 -17.45 -12.58
C ASN A 108 7.34 -17.52 -11.93
N GLU A 109 7.89 -16.38 -11.50
CA GLU A 109 9.17 -16.22 -10.82
C GLU A 109 9.00 -16.06 -9.30
N ASN A 110 7.76 -16.21 -8.81
CA ASN A 110 7.34 -15.99 -7.42
C ASN A 110 7.48 -14.53 -6.95
N ASN A 111 7.49 -13.56 -7.85
CA ASN A 111 7.42 -12.17 -7.47
C ASN A 111 5.97 -11.78 -7.17
N LEU A 112 5.75 -11.05 -6.07
CA LEU A 112 4.47 -10.44 -5.76
C LEU A 112 4.16 -9.35 -6.79
N VAL A 113 3.03 -9.46 -7.48
CA VAL A 113 2.66 -8.52 -8.57
C VAL A 113 1.32 -7.83 -8.35
N TYR A 114 0.43 -8.41 -7.55
CA TYR A 114 -0.84 -7.77 -7.17
C TYR A 114 -1.23 -8.17 -5.74
N ILE A 115 -1.95 -7.24 -5.11
CA ILE A 115 -2.70 -7.51 -3.87
C ILE A 115 -4.16 -7.16 -4.16
N LYS A 116 -5.08 -8.09 -3.87
CA LYS A 116 -6.51 -7.88 -3.99
C LYS A 116 -7.15 -7.98 -2.61
N THR A 117 -7.85 -6.93 -2.19
CA THR A 117 -8.71 -6.98 -1.02
C THR A 117 -10.16 -7.14 -1.46
N ILE A 118 -10.84 -8.14 -0.91
CA ILE A 118 -12.22 -8.49 -1.18
C ILE A 118 -13.03 -8.17 0.07
N PHE A 119 -13.84 -7.11 0.01
CA PHE A 119 -14.68 -6.67 1.11
C PHE A 119 -16.03 -7.40 1.11
N SER A 120 -16.57 -7.68 -0.08
CA SER A 120 -17.84 -8.37 -0.29
C SER A 120 -17.87 -9.03 -1.67
N GLN A 121 -18.99 -9.66 -2.03
CA GLN A 121 -19.16 -10.24 -3.37
C GLN A 121 -19.15 -9.21 -4.51
N THR A 122 -19.38 -7.93 -4.19
CA THR A 122 -19.49 -6.85 -5.19
C THR A 122 -18.45 -5.75 -5.01
N GLN A 123 -17.65 -5.80 -3.95
CA GLN A 123 -16.66 -4.78 -3.65
C GLN A 123 -15.28 -5.40 -3.48
N GLU A 124 -14.39 -5.08 -4.38
CA GLU A 124 -12.98 -5.49 -4.34
C GLU A 124 -12.06 -4.34 -4.76
N GLU A 125 -10.86 -4.35 -4.23
CA GLU A 125 -9.78 -3.42 -4.59
C GLU A 125 -8.57 -4.23 -5.06
N LEU A 126 -7.96 -3.81 -6.18
CA LEU A 126 -6.79 -4.46 -6.77
C LEU A 126 -5.62 -3.47 -6.85
N LEU A 127 -4.59 -3.71 -6.07
CA LEU A 127 -3.35 -2.95 -6.08
C LEU A 127 -2.30 -3.68 -6.94
N LYS A 128 -1.67 -2.97 -7.89
CA LYS A 128 -0.53 -3.48 -8.65
C LYS A 128 0.76 -3.22 -7.87
N ILE A 129 1.59 -4.24 -7.75
CA ILE A 129 2.92 -4.16 -7.14
C ILE A 129 3.98 -4.23 -8.24
N GLU A 130 4.92 -3.31 -8.23
CA GLU A 130 6.12 -3.34 -9.06
C GLU A 130 7.33 -3.28 -8.14
N ILE A 131 8.14 -4.33 -8.19
CA ILE A 131 9.41 -4.38 -7.45
C ILE A 131 10.51 -4.04 -8.43
N SER A 132 11.27 -2.98 -8.16
CA SER A 132 12.37 -2.52 -9.00
C SER A 132 13.58 -2.22 -8.13
N GLU A 133 14.77 -2.65 -8.58
CA GLU A 133 16.04 -2.26 -7.95
C GLU A 133 16.45 -0.82 -8.30
N ASN A 134 15.87 -0.26 -9.37
CA ASN A 134 16.10 1.12 -9.81
C ASN A 134 14.87 1.97 -9.41
N ILE A 135 14.93 2.54 -8.22
CA ILE A 135 13.89 3.44 -7.72
C ILE A 135 14.24 4.88 -8.19
N ASP A 136 13.26 5.55 -8.78
CA ASP A 136 13.37 6.97 -9.09
C ASP A 136 13.39 7.77 -7.79
N ASN A 137 14.49 8.45 -7.51
CA ASN A 137 14.65 9.23 -6.28
C ASN A 137 13.67 10.42 -6.21
N THR A 138 13.12 10.87 -7.34
CA THR A 138 12.10 11.94 -7.37
C THR A 138 10.80 11.53 -6.66
N LEU A 139 10.55 10.24 -6.47
CA LEU A 139 9.42 9.73 -5.68
C LEU A 139 9.49 10.15 -4.19
N PHE A 140 10.70 10.44 -3.68
CA PHE A 140 10.94 10.85 -2.29
C PHE A 140 11.01 12.37 -2.12
N GLU A 141 10.65 13.13 -3.14
CA GLU A 141 10.70 14.58 -3.15
C GLU A 141 9.28 15.17 -3.08
N ILE A 142 9.15 16.31 -2.37
CA ILE A 142 7.92 17.09 -2.39
C ILE A 142 7.86 17.79 -3.75
N PRO A 143 6.74 17.72 -4.49
CA PRO A 143 6.62 18.38 -5.77
C PRO A 143 6.81 19.90 -5.66
N GLU A 144 7.44 20.50 -6.65
CA GLU A 144 7.66 21.94 -6.70
C GLU A 144 6.33 22.70 -6.72
N GLY A 145 6.25 23.79 -5.94
CA GLY A 145 5.07 24.65 -5.86
C GLY A 145 4.05 24.24 -4.78
N TYR A 146 4.22 23.10 -4.12
CA TYR A 146 3.32 22.70 -3.02
C TYR A 146 3.55 23.52 -1.76
N ILE A 147 2.47 23.76 -0.98
CA ILE A 147 2.46 24.62 0.20
C ILE A 147 2.50 23.76 1.46
N GLU A 148 3.44 24.07 2.36
CA GLU A 148 3.46 23.46 3.70
C GLU A 148 2.33 24.00 4.57
N ILE A 149 1.53 23.10 5.14
CA ILE A 149 0.48 23.43 6.10
C ILE A 149 0.94 23.01 7.49
N SER A 150 0.98 23.96 8.42
CA SER A 150 1.22 23.67 9.84
C SER A 150 0.01 22.97 10.45
N ILE A 151 0.28 21.90 11.19
CA ILE A 151 -0.73 21.22 12.01
C ILE A 151 -0.49 21.72 13.43
N ASP A 152 -1.40 22.57 13.94
CA ASP A 152 -1.40 23.06 15.32
C ASP A 152 -1.87 21.97 16.30
#